data_59cc2d7aba0978ba9d783d6faf6e4097
#
_entry.id   59cc2d7aba0978ba9d783d6faf6e4097
#
_cell.length_a   1.000
_cell.length_b   1.000
_cell.length_c   1.000
_cell.angle_alpha   90.00
_cell.angle_beta   90.00
_cell.angle_gamma   90.00
#
_symmetry.space_group_name_H-M   'P 1'
#
loop_
_entity.id
_entity.type
_entity.pdbx_description
1 polymer ?
#
loop_
_entity_poly.entity_id
_entity_poly.type
_entity_poly.pdbx_seq_one_letter_code
_entity_poly.pdbx_strand_id
1 'polypeptide(L)'
;LDGSYAPGPYTHFFIHEPKHRKISAATFRDRVVHHALCAIIEPRFERVFIPDSYANRIGKGTHRAIDRLQEFTRRYRYVLRADLRQHFASIDHAILLDSLRTQIPEPDIMRLIEVILAGGRDVLRDQYDMVWFPGDDLLAVCRPRGLPIGNLTSQFWSNCYLHPFDLFVKRELGC
;
A
#
# COMPACT_ATOMS: atom_id res chain seq x y z
N LEU A 1 -15.83 17.48 -8.29
CA LEU A 1 -14.41 17.58 -8.67
C LEU A 1 -14.36 18.00 -10.13
N ASP A 2 -13.82 19.18 -10.42
CA ASP A 2 -13.69 19.75 -11.78
C ASP A 2 -12.58 19.08 -12.61
N GLY A 3 -11.84 18.11 -12.02
CA GLY A 3 -10.74 17.39 -12.67
C GLY A 3 -9.44 18.19 -12.83
N SER A 4 -9.36 19.40 -12.27
CA SER A 4 -8.18 20.28 -12.38
C SER A 4 -7.02 19.90 -11.44
N TYR A 5 -7.24 18.99 -10.49
CA TYR A 5 -6.20 18.60 -9.55
C TYR A 5 -5.01 17.92 -10.26
N ALA A 6 -3.82 18.45 -10.01
CA ALA A 6 -2.55 17.84 -10.39
C ALA A 6 -1.62 17.85 -9.17
N PRO A 7 -0.96 16.70 -8.84
CA PRO A 7 0.00 16.62 -7.74
C PRO A 7 1.20 17.54 -7.99
N GLY A 8 1.70 18.15 -6.92
CA GLY A 8 2.97 18.86 -6.94
C GLY A 8 4.18 17.91 -6.85
N PRO A 9 5.40 18.44 -6.96
CA PRO A 9 6.63 17.65 -6.84
C PRO A 9 6.82 17.15 -5.40
N TYR A 10 7.40 15.95 -5.27
CA TYR A 10 7.80 15.42 -3.97
C TYR A 10 9.08 16.08 -3.46
N THR A 11 9.13 16.32 -2.14
CA THR A 11 10.38 16.66 -1.45
C THR A 11 11.02 15.39 -0.91
N HIS A 12 12.29 15.15 -1.26
CA HIS A 12 13.00 13.95 -0.89
C HIS A 12 14.00 14.21 0.24
N PHE A 13 14.04 13.32 1.23
CA PHE A 13 15.07 13.28 2.26
C PHE A 13 15.31 11.85 2.73
N PHE A 14 16.43 11.63 3.42
CA PHE A 14 16.79 10.30 3.91
C PHE A 14 16.67 10.26 5.43
N ILE A 15 16.14 9.16 5.94
CA ILE A 15 16.23 8.78 7.34
C ILE A 15 17.19 7.61 7.47
N HIS A 16 17.97 7.56 8.56
CA HIS A 16 19.02 6.55 8.75
C HIS A 16 18.66 5.52 9.83
N GLU A 17 17.76 5.86 10.74
CA GLU A 17 17.32 4.99 11.82
C GLU A 17 15.83 4.63 11.68
N PRO A 18 15.44 3.38 11.96
CA PRO A 18 16.26 2.18 12.22
C PRO A 18 16.89 1.58 10.96
N LYS A 19 16.54 2.07 9.77
CA LYS A 19 17.08 1.65 8.47
C LYS A 19 17.16 2.87 7.54
N HIS A 20 18.16 2.86 6.66
CA HIS A 20 18.27 3.88 5.61
C HIS A 20 17.05 3.80 4.67
N ARG A 21 16.30 4.92 4.56
CA ARG A 21 15.11 5.01 3.72
C ARG A 21 15.00 6.39 3.08
N LYS A 22 14.69 6.42 1.80
CA LYS A 22 14.29 7.62 1.07
C LYS A 22 12.82 7.92 1.38
N ILE A 23 12.56 9.05 2.00
CA ILE A 23 11.21 9.56 2.23
C ILE A 23 10.89 10.56 1.13
N SER A 24 9.71 10.45 0.58
CA SER A 24 9.21 11.31 -0.51
C SER A 24 7.92 11.97 -0.04
N ALA A 25 8.06 13.13 0.59
CA ALA A 25 6.95 13.87 1.16
C ALA A 25 6.22 14.66 0.07
N ALA A 26 4.92 14.45 -0.05
CA ALA A 26 4.05 15.29 -0.88
C ALA A 26 3.95 16.72 -0.33
N THR A 27 3.61 17.70 -1.18
CA THR A 27 3.35 19.08 -0.76
C THR A 27 2.24 19.14 0.29
N PHE A 28 2.16 20.23 1.05
CA PHE A 28 1.10 20.38 2.06
C PHE A 28 -0.30 20.28 1.43
N ARG A 29 -0.50 20.94 0.27
CA ARG A 29 -1.76 20.87 -0.48
C ARG A 29 -2.14 19.44 -0.84
N ASP A 30 -1.18 18.67 -1.34
CA ASP A 30 -1.43 17.29 -1.74
C ASP A 30 -1.68 16.40 -0.53
N ARG A 31 -1.00 16.63 0.60
CA ARG A 31 -1.30 15.91 1.85
C ARG A 31 -2.73 16.14 2.31
N VAL A 32 -3.27 17.36 2.18
CA VAL A 32 -4.69 17.63 2.49
C VAL A 32 -5.60 16.79 1.59
N VAL A 33 -5.31 16.71 0.28
CA VAL A 33 -6.07 15.87 -0.65
C VAL A 33 -5.96 14.40 -0.28
N HIS A 34 -4.76 13.91 0.05
CA HIS A 34 -4.53 12.52 0.47
C HIS A 34 -5.34 12.19 1.74
N HIS A 35 -5.35 13.08 2.73
CA HIS A 35 -6.13 12.87 3.95
C HIS A 35 -7.63 12.87 3.68
N ALA A 36 -8.14 13.80 2.88
CA ALA A 36 -9.56 13.86 2.50
C ALA A 36 -9.99 12.59 1.75
N LEU A 37 -9.16 12.12 0.80
CA LEU A 37 -9.40 10.88 0.08
C LEU A 37 -9.45 9.67 1.02
N CYS A 38 -8.42 9.49 1.87
CA CYS A 38 -8.34 8.39 2.82
C CYS A 38 -9.54 8.40 3.77
N ALA A 39 -9.95 9.56 4.31
CA ALA A 39 -11.11 9.66 5.20
C ALA A 39 -12.42 9.13 4.57
N ILE A 40 -12.55 9.22 3.24
CA ILE A 40 -13.71 8.69 2.51
C ILE A 40 -13.61 7.19 2.25
N ILE A 41 -12.42 6.70 1.86
CA ILE A 41 -12.26 5.33 1.39
C ILE A 41 -11.88 4.34 2.49
N GLU A 42 -11.10 4.73 3.51
CA GLU A 42 -10.69 3.86 4.62
C GLU A 42 -11.86 3.12 5.30
N PRO A 43 -13.00 3.76 5.65
CA PRO A 43 -14.09 3.05 6.30
C PRO A 43 -14.69 1.90 5.49
N ARG A 44 -14.56 1.93 4.16
CA ARG A 44 -15.04 0.86 3.28
C ARG A 44 -14.13 -0.37 3.38
N PHE A 45 -12.82 -0.15 3.34
CA PHE A 45 -11.83 -1.22 3.45
C PHE A 45 -11.76 -1.80 4.86
N GLU A 46 -11.93 -0.97 5.91
CA GLU A 46 -11.96 -1.45 7.30
C GLU A 46 -13.05 -2.51 7.55
N ARG A 47 -14.13 -2.50 6.77
CA ARG A 47 -15.20 -3.51 6.86
C ARG A 47 -14.82 -4.87 6.26
N VAL A 48 -13.87 -4.89 5.33
CA VAL A 48 -13.47 -6.10 4.58
C VAL A 48 -12.11 -6.64 4.99
N PHE A 49 -11.24 -5.82 5.56
CA PHE A 49 -9.94 -6.25 6.06
C PHE A 49 -10.09 -7.32 7.13
N ILE A 50 -9.20 -8.32 7.10
CA ILE A 50 -9.18 -9.35 8.13
C ILE A 50 -8.87 -8.74 9.51
N PRO A 51 -9.40 -9.34 10.61
CA PRO A 51 -9.14 -8.86 11.97
C PRO A 51 -7.66 -8.86 12.35
N ASP A 52 -6.86 -9.77 11.77
CA ASP A 52 -5.46 -10.00 12.10
C ASP A 52 -4.47 -9.20 11.23
N SER A 53 -4.94 -8.16 10.51
CA SER A 53 -4.10 -7.15 9.86
C SER A 53 -3.93 -5.93 10.77
N TYR A 54 -2.69 -5.48 11.04
CA TYR A 54 -2.39 -4.52 12.12
C TYR A 54 -1.66 -3.25 11.66
N ALA A 55 -1.07 -3.23 10.48
CA ALA A 55 -0.29 -2.10 10.02
C ALA A 55 -1.18 -0.91 9.65
N ASN A 56 -0.86 0.27 10.19
CA ASN A 56 -1.49 1.56 9.84
C ASN A 56 -3.03 1.57 9.88
N ARG A 57 -3.64 0.86 10.83
CA ARG A 57 -5.09 0.80 11.01
C ARG A 57 -5.50 1.37 12.36
N ILE A 58 -6.63 2.09 12.39
CA ILE A 58 -7.19 2.68 13.61
C ILE A 58 -7.51 1.59 14.63
N GLY A 59 -7.07 1.79 15.86
CA GLY A 59 -7.30 0.85 16.95
C GLY A 59 -6.53 -0.47 16.85
N LYS A 60 -5.59 -0.60 15.90
CA LYS A 60 -4.66 -1.72 15.72
C LYS A 60 -3.26 -1.34 16.23
N GLY A 61 -2.22 -1.65 15.53
CA GLY A 61 -0.84 -1.27 15.84
C GLY A 61 -0.02 -2.39 16.46
N THR A 62 1.26 -2.09 16.74
CA THR A 62 2.29 -3.08 17.09
C THR A 62 1.95 -3.84 18.39
N HIS A 63 1.46 -3.17 19.43
CA HIS A 63 1.16 -3.84 20.70
C HIS A 63 0.06 -4.89 20.55
N ARG A 64 -1.03 -4.55 19.88
CA ARG A 64 -2.11 -5.53 19.61
C ARG A 64 -1.66 -6.67 18.70
N ALA A 65 -0.77 -6.39 17.75
CA ALA A 65 -0.17 -7.44 16.92
C ALA A 65 0.66 -8.42 17.77
N ILE A 66 1.44 -7.90 18.72
CA ILE A 66 2.24 -8.72 19.63
C ILE A 66 1.33 -9.57 20.53
N ASP A 67 0.31 -8.98 21.14
CA ASP A 67 -0.65 -9.70 21.99
C ASP A 67 -1.29 -10.85 21.20
N ARG A 68 -1.73 -10.57 19.97
CA ARG A 68 -2.33 -11.58 19.11
C ARG A 68 -1.34 -12.67 18.68
N LEU A 69 -0.09 -12.29 18.38
CA LEU A 69 0.96 -13.25 18.10
C LEU A 69 1.20 -14.18 19.30
N GLN A 70 1.21 -13.66 20.52
CA GLN A 70 1.35 -14.48 21.74
C GLN A 70 0.18 -15.47 21.90
N GLU A 71 -1.05 -15.07 21.57
CA GLU A 71 -2.19 -15.99 21.58
C GLU A 71 -1.96 -17.14 20.57
N PHE A 72 -1.54 -16.84 19.35
CA PHE A 72 -1.27 -17.83 18.33
C PHE A 72 -0.10 -18.75 18.69
N THR A 73 0.99 -18.25 19.26
CA THR A 73 2.13 -19.08 19.68
C THR A 73 1.80 -20.05 20.83
N ARG A 74 0.80 -19.73 21.64
CA ARG A 74 0.27 -20.69 22.64
C ARG A 74 -0.60 -21.78 22.02
N ARG A 75 -1.22 -21.50 20.86
CA ARG A 75 -2.18 -22.40 20.19
C ARG A 75 -1.52 -23.28 19.13
N TYR A 76 -0.57 -22.72 18.38
CA TYR A 76 0.03 -23.37 17.22
C TYR A 76 1.49 -23.71 17.47
N ARG A 77 1.91 -24.90 16.99
CA ARG A 77 3.26 -25.43 17.17
C ARG A 77 4.29 -24.79 16.22
N TYR A 78 3.86 -24.36 15.05
CA TYR A 78 4.73 -23.84 14.01
C TYR A 78 4.38 -22.38 13.70
N VAL A 79 5.41 -21.59 13.40
CA VAL A 79 5.30 -20.20 12.97
C VAL A 79 6.12 -20.02 11.71
N LEU A 80 5.51 -19.48 10.66
CA LEU A 80 6.20 -19.00 9.47
C LEU A 80 6.34 -17.48 9.57
N ARG A 81 7.57 -16.97 9.43
CA ARG A 81 7.84 -15.56 9.27
C ARG A 81 8.28 -15.28 7.84
N ALA A 82 7.55 -14.46 7.13
CA ALA A 82 7.88 -14.00 5.78
C ALA A 82 8.03 -12.48 5.76
N ASP A 83 8.83 -11.97 4.84
CA ASP A 83 9.02 -10.53 4.60
C ASP A 83 8.99 -10.25 3.10
N LEU A 84 8.38 -9.13 2.71
CA LEU A 84 8.28 -8.73 1.31
C LEU A 84 9.45 -7.80 0.95
N ARG A 85 10.32 -8.30 0.08
CA ARG A 85 11.46 -7.51 -0.41
C ARG A 85 10.96 -6.32 -1.23
N GLN A 86 11.51 -5.13 -0.96
CA GLN A 86 11.23 -3.89 -1.71
C GLN A 86 9.73 -3.59 -1.87
N HIS A 87 8.92 -3.92 -0.87
CA HIS A 87 7.46 -3.89 -0.94
C HIS A 87 6.92 -2.62 -1.59
N PHE A 88 7.25 -1.42 -1.04
CA PHE A 88 6.73 -0.16 -1.57
C PHE A 88 7.19 0.14 -2.99
N ALA A 89 8.39 -0.26 -3.38
CA ALA A 89 8.91 -0.04 -4.72
C ALA A 89 8.34 -1.03 -5.75
N SER A 90 7.91 -2.21 -5.29
CA SER A 90 7.41 -3.30 -6.16
C SER A 90 5.90 -3.29 -6.40
N ILE A 91 5.12 -2.48 -5.67
CA ILE A 91 3.66 -2.43 -5.82
C ILE A 91 3.29 -2.05 -7.26
N ASP A 92 2.64 -2.97 -7.96
CA ASP A 92 2.12 -2.77 -9.31
C ASP A 92 0.84 -1.92 -9.27
N HIS A 93 0.82 -0.83 -10.03
CA HIS A 93 -0.32 0.10 -10.01
C HIS A 93 -1.60 -0.50 -10.62
N ALA A 94 -1.48 -1.39 -11.61
CA ALA A 94 -2.66 -2.02 -12.22
C ALA A 94 -3.34 -2.95 -11.21
N ILE A 95 -2.57 -3.81 -10.53
CA ILE A 95 -3.08 -4.71 -9.49
C ILE A 95 -3.67 -3.92 -8.32
N LEU A 96 -3.00 -2.83 -7.91
CA LEU A 96 -3.53 -1.96 -6.87
C LEU A 96 -4.86 -1.33 -7.26
N LEU A 97 -4.96 -0.78 -8.47
CA LEU A 97 -6.19 -0.17 -8.97
C LEU A 97 -7.33 -1.18 -9.06
N ASP A 98 -7.06 -2.40 -9.50
CA ASP A 98 -8.06 -3.46 -9.53
C ASP A 98 -8.55 -3.82 -8.12
N SER A 99 -7.63 -3.92 -7.15
CA SER A 99 -8.00 -4.12 -5.75
C SER A 99 -8.85 -2.98 -5.19
N LEU A 100 -8.52 -1.73 -5.50
CA LEU A 100 -9.27 -0.55 -5.05
C LEU A 100 -10.67 -0.47 -5.67
N ARG A 101 -10.81 -0.82 -6.95
CA ARG A 101 -12.11 -0.84 -7.67
C ARG A 101 -13.13 -1.79 -7.04
N THR A 102 -12.68 -2.82 -6.34
CA THR A 102 -13.62 -3.75 -5.64
C THR A 102 -14.47 -3.06 -4.58
N GLN A 103 -13.98 -1.98 -3.98
CA GLN A 103 -14.64 -1.26 -2.88
C GLN A 103 -15.02 0.18 -3.23
N ILE A 104 -14.52 0.70 -4.36
CA ILE A 104 -14.72 2.10 -4.78
C ILE A 104 -15.38 2.11 -6.17
N PRO A 105 -16.71 2.16 -6.25
CA PRO A 105 -17.43 2.20 -7.52
C PRO A 105 -17.45 3.59 -8.18
N GLU A 106 -17.10 4.65 -7.43
CA GLU A 106 -17.20 6.03 -7.91
C GLU A 106 -16.07 6.39 -8.89
N PRO A 107 -16.37 6.70 -10.17
CA PRO A 107 -15.36 6.97 -11.19
C PRO A 107 -14.48 8.20 -10.85
N ASP A 108 -15.07 9.23 -10.23
CA ASP A 108 -14.33 10.44 -9.87
C ASP A 108 -13.29 10.20 -8.77
N ILE A 109 -13.62 9.33 -7.79
CA ILE A 109 -12.67 8.92 -6.76
C ILE A 109 -11.55 8.09 -7.38
N MET A 110 -11.87 7.14 -8.24
CA MET A 110 -10.89 6.32 -8.95
C MET A 110 -9.97 7.17 -9.82
N ARG A 111 -10.51 8.15 -10.56
CA ARG A 111 -9.69 9.09 -11.34
C ARG A 111 -8.73 9.90 -10.45
N LEU A 112 -9.17 10.36 -9.27
CA LEU A 112 -8.29 11.07 -8.34
C LEU A 112 -7.15 10.15 -7.85
N ILE A 113 -7.45 8.89 -7.53
CA ILE A 113 -6.46 7.88 -7.16
C ILE A 113 -5.43 7.67 -8.28
N GLU A 114 -5.88 7.52 -9.52
CA GLU A 114 -5.02 7.36 -10.70
C GLU A 114 -4.09 8.56 -10.89
N VAL A 115 -4.59 9.78 -10.70
CA VAL A 115 -3.80 11.02 -10.79
C VAL A 115 -2.72 11.05 -9.69
N ILE A 116 -3.05 10.69 -8.45
CA ILE A 116 -2.08 10.63 -7.35
C ILE A 116 -1.02 9.55 -7.61
N LEU A 117 -1.42 8.37 -8.08
CA LEU A 117 -0.49 7.28 -8.42
C LEU A 117 0.46 7.68 -9.55
N ALA A 118 -0.07 8.32 -10.60
CA ALA A 118 0.74 8.80 -11.72
C ALA A 118 1.81 9.81 -11.27
N GLY A 119 1.48 10.70 -10.33
CA GLY A 119 2.45 11.65 -9.75
C GLY A 119 3.58 11.00 -8.96
N GLY A 120 3.39 9.78 -8.45
CA GLY A 120 4.38 9.02 -7.67
C GLY A 120 5.15 7.94 -8.47
N ARG A 121 4.82 7.74 -9.74
CA ARG A 121 5.21 6.59 -10.56
C ARG A 121 6.71 6.27 -10.58
N ASP A 122 7.56 7.28 -10.72
CA ASP A 122 9.01 7.08 -10.92
C ASP A 122 9.85 7.39 -9.67
N VAL A 123 9.20 7.74 -8.57
CA VAL A 123 9.87 8.21 -7.34
C VAL A 123 10.77 7.15 -6.71
N LEU A 124 10.42 5.85 -6.86
CA LEU A 124 11.16 4.70 -6.32
C LEU A 124 11.80 3.82 -7.41
N ARG A 125 11.92 4.31 -8.64
CA ARG A 125 12.47 3.53 -9.76
C ARG A 125 13.89 3.02 -9.50
N ASP A 126 14.71 3.80 -8.83
CA ASP A 126 16.07 3.48 -8.41
C ASP A 126 16.16 2.47 -7.25
N GLN A 127 15.04 2.14 -6.62
CA GLN A 127 14.95 1.23 -5.48
C GLN A 127 14.31 -0.13 -5.82
N TYR A 128 13.99 -0.36 -7.09
CA TYR A 128 13.35 -1.60 -7.53
C TYR A 128 14.27 -2.40 -8.45
N ASP A 129 14.59 -3.62 -8.02
CA ASP A 129 15.24 -4.60 -8.89
C ASP A 129 14.17 -5.31 -9.72
N MET A 130 14.27 -5.24 -11.05
CA MET A 130 13.29 -5.85 -11.95
C MET A 130 13.22 -7.37 -11.71
N VAL A 131 12.01 -7.85 -11.44
CA VAL A 131 11.69 -9.28 -11.38
C VAL A 131 10.78 -9.61 -12.56
N TRP A 132 11.16 -10.65 -13.29
CA TRP A 132 10.39 -11.18 -14.41
C TRP A 132 9.47 -12.30 -13.94
N PHE A 133 8.21 -12.24 -14.34
CA PHE A 133 7.23 -13.27 -14.04
C PHE A 133 6.93 -14.11 -15.31
N PRO A 134 6.45 -15.34 -15.17
CA PRO A 134 5.98 -16.12 -16.31
C PRO A 134 4.94 -15.35 -17.12
N GLY A 135 5.18 -15.19 -18.42
CA GLY A 135 4.32 -14.41 -19.32
C GLY A 135 4.70 -12.94 -19.48
N ASP A 136 5.72 -12.46 -18.78
CA ASP A 136 6.25 -11.11 -18.99
C ASP A 136 6.96 -11.01 -20.36
N ASP A 137 6.72 -9.92 -21.05
CA ASP A 137 7.46 -9.48 -22.24
C ASP A 137 8.40 -8.29 -21.89
N LEU A 138 9.11 -7.80 -22.88
CA LEU A 138 10.03 -6.66 -22.68
C LEU A 138 9.31 -5.39 -22.19
N LEU A 139 8.01 -5.23 -22.44
CA LEU A 139 7.21 -4.09 -22.00
C LEU A 139 6.89 -4.15 -20.51
N ALA A 140 7.06 -5.30 -19.87
CA ALA A 140 6.90 -5.44 -18.42
C ALA A 140 7.81 -4.51 -17.62
N VAL A 141 8.97 -4.10 -18.17
CA VAL A 141 9.84 -3.08 -17.59
C VAL A 141 9.14 -1.73 -17.43
N CYS A 142 8.20 -1.43 -18.32
CA CYS A 142 7.46 -0.17 -18.36
C CYS A 142 6.24 -0.14 -17.43
N ARG A 143 5.92 -1.23 -16.74
CA ARG A 143 4.77 -1.25 -15.80
C ARG A 143 4.92 -0.15 -14.75
N PRO A 144 3.88 0.69 -14.56
CA PRO A 144 3.87 1.66 -13.47
C PRO A 144 3.91 0.95 -12.12
N ARG A 145 4.89 1.32 -11.29
CA ARG A 145 5.12 0.71 -9.98
C ARG A 145 5.51 1.73 -8.93
N GLY A 146 5.36 1.31 -7.70
CA GLY A 146 5.91 1.99 -6.53
C GLY A 146 4.96 2.98 -5.87
N LEU A 147 5.00 2.98 -4.54
CA LEU A 147 4.29 3.95 -3.70
C LEU A 147 5.32 4.78 -2.92
N PRO A 148 5.37 6.11 -3.11
CA PRO A 148 6.31 6.98 -2.40
C PRO A 148 6.17 6.87 -0.88
N ILE A 149 7.25 6.52 -0.19
CA ILE A 149 7.26 6.37 1.27
C ILE A 149 7.15 7.74 1.92
N GLY A 150 6.26 7.88 2.92
CA GLY A 150 6.06 9.12 3.66
C GLY A 150 4.69 9.77 3.43
N ASN A 151 3.79 9.11 2.71
CA ASN A 151 2.44 9.59 2.45
C ASN A 151 1.39 8.65 3.06
N LEU A 152 0.28 9.22 3.55
CA LEU A 152 -0.82 8.46 4.13
C LEU A 152 -1.42 7.48 3.11
N THR A 153 -1.66 7.94 1.89
CA THR A 153 -2.18 7.11 0.80
C THR A 153 -1.31 5.89 0.54
N SER A 154 0.01 6.03 0.53
CA SER A 154 0.92 4.91 0.29
C SER A 154 0.82 3.84 1.37
N GLN A 155 0.67 4.24 2.64
CA GLN A 155 0.51 3.31 3.76
C GLN A 155 -0.83 2.57 3.67
N PHE A 156 -1.91 3.29 3.40
CA PHE A 156 -3.23 2.71 3.28
C PHE A 156 -3.34 1.80 2.05
N TRP A 157 -2.87 2.23 0.90
CA TRP A 157 -2.90 1.43 -0.34
C TRP A 157 -2.03 0.17 -0.26
N SER A 158 -0.97 0.19 0.53
CA SER A 158 -0.20 -1.02 0.84
C SER A 158 -1.08 -2.09 1.49
N ASN A 159 -1.95 -1.72 2.44
CA ASN A 159 -2.91 -2.66 3.03
C ASN A 159 -3.96 -3.14 2.02
N CYS A 160 -4.46 -2.25 1.16
CA CYS A 160 -5.40 -2.63 0.10
C CYS A 160 -4.77 -3.61 -0.89
N TYR A 161 -3.50 -3.41 -1.24
CA TYR A 161 -2.75 -4.28 -2.14
C TYR A 161 -2.54 -5.68 -1.57
N LEU A 162 -2.26 -5.77 -0.26
CA LEU A 162 -2.04 -7.05 0.42
C LEU A 162 -3.32 -7.75 0.86
N HIS A 163 -4.47 -7.06 0.84
CA HIS A 163 -5.73 -7.62 1.29
C HIS A 163 -6.12 -8.95 0.61
N PRO A 164 -6.00 -9.14 -0.70
CA PRO A 164 -6.27 -10.44 -1.33
C PRO A 164 -5.35 -11.54 -0.83
N PHE A 165 -4.09 -11.24 -0.56
CA PHE A 165 -3.13 -12.17 0.03
C PHE A 165 -3.51 -12.53 1.48
N ASP A 166 -3.90 -11.55 2.28
CA ASP A 166 -4.38 -11.77 3.65
C ASP A 166 -5.60 -12.68 3.67
N LEU A 167 -6.54 -12.48 2.73
CA LEU A 167 -7.72 -13.35 2.59
C LEU A 167 -7.33 -14.78 2.19
N PHE A 168 -6.40 -14.94 1.26
CA PHE A 168 -5.90 -16.25 0.84
C PHE A 168 -5.28 -16.99 2.03
N VAL A 169 -4.36 -16.34 2.77
CA VAL A 169 -3.72 -16.94 3.95
C VAL A 169 -4.74 -17.33 5.01
N LYS A 170 -5.73 -16.46 5.27
CA LYS A 170 -6.70 -16.68 6.35
C LYS A 170 -7.80 -17.67 5.99
N ARG A 171 -8.29 -17.65 4.75
CA ARG A 171 -9.47 -18.42 4.33
C ARG A 171 -9.11 -19.70 3.60
N GLU A 172 -8.13 -19.63 2.69
CA GLU A 172 -7.76 -20.79 1.86
C GLU A 172 -6.73 -21.69 2.58
N LEU A 173 -5.70 -21.09 3.19
CA LEU A 173 -4.69 -21.85 3.94
C LEU A 173 -5.12 -22.15 5.39
N GLY A 174 -6.12 -21.46 5.93
CA GLY A 174 -6.62 -21.69 7.28
C GLY A 174 -5.63 -21.31 8.40
N CYS A 175 -4.71 -20.38 8.12
CA CYS A 175 -3.67 -19.95 9.06
C CYS A 175 -4.12 -18.79 9.96
#